data_8873703a961f82f1f958188f058633ef
#
_entry.id   8873703a961f82f1f958188f058633ef
#
_cell.length_a   1.000
_cell.length_b   1.000
_cell.length_c   1.000
_cell.angle_alpha   90.00
_cell.angle_beta   90.00
_cell.angle_gamma   90.00
#
_symmetry.space_group_name_H-M   'P 1'
#
loop_
_entity.id
_entity.type
_entity.pdbx_description
1 polymer ?
#
loop_
_entity_poly.entity_id
_entity_poly.type
_entity_poly.pdbx_seq_one_letter_code
_entity_poly.pdbx_strand_id
1 'polypeptide(L)'
;MNQFIQNMVGMGGMTDQVIASDFLISAKAGVRNYTVAITEAATPELREVLKEQLLSAIRTHEEITNFMVTKGFYHPHELSQQLQVDLTASNKATNLAQQKNS
;
A
#
# COMPACT_ATOMS: atom_id res chain seq x y z
N MET A 1 -27.34 9.06 3.69
CA MET A 1 -26.04 8.42 3.58
C MET A 1 -25.41 8.82 2.25
N ASN A 2 -24.15 9.13 2.29
CA ASN A 2 -23.41 9.54 1.10
C ASN A 2 -23.41 8.42 0.05
N GLN A 3 -23.51 8.77 -1.22
CA GLN A 3 -23.55 7.84 -2.35
C GLN A 3 -22.31 6.90 -2.33
N PHE A 4 -21.17 7.43 -1.95
CA PHE A 4 -19.94 6.66 -1.86
C PHE A 4 -20.07 5.52 -0.85
N ILE A 5 -20.60 5.82 0.34
CA ILE A 5 -20.79 4.80 1.39
C ILE A 5 -21.85 3.77 0.94
N GLN A 6 -22.93 4.22 0.29
CA GLN A 6 -23.95 3.33 -0.22
C GLN A 6 -23.38 2.37 -1.28
N ASN A 7 -22.53 2.86 -2.17
CA ASN A 7 -21.90 2.05 -3.18
C ASN A 7 -20.96 1.02 -2.54
N MET A 8 -20.23 1.40 -1.50
CA MET A 8 -19.37 0.48 -0.77
C MET A 8 -20.17 -0.65 -0.12
N VAL A 9 -21.27 -0.32 0.53
CA VAL A 9 -22.16 -1.30 1.15
C VAL A 9 -22.83 -2.16 0.09
N GLY A 10 -23.28 -1.54 -1.02
CA GLY A 10 -23.95 -2.24 -2.12
C GLY A 10 -23.04 -3.16 -2.90
N MET A 11 -21.73 -2.98 -2.84
CA MET A 11 -20.76 -3.85 -3.50
C MET A 11 -20.54 -5.14 -2.71
N GLY A 12 -21.26 -5.34 -1.60
CA GLY A 12 -21.42 -6.64 -0.95
C GLY A 12 -20.16 -7.32 -0.44
N GLY A 13 -19.04 -6.64 -0.51
CA GLY A 13 -17.79 -7.24 -0.16
C GLY A 13 -16.74 -6.27 0.35
N MET A 14 -17.14 -5.00 0.54
CA MET A 14 -16.22 -4.00 1.11
C MET A 14 -16.17 -4.18 2.60
N THR A 15 -15.42 -5.16 3.02
CA THR A 15 -15.16 -5.44 4.43
C THR A 15 -14.11 -4.48 4.97
N ASP A 16 -14.00 -4.43 6.29
CA ASP A 16 -12.93 -3.66 6.94
C ASP A 16 -11.55 -4.09 6.46
N GLN A 17 -11.38 -5.38 6.17
CA GLN A 17 -10.12 -5.90 5.64
C GLN A 17 -9.78 -5.28 4.29
N VAL A 18 -10.74 -5.20 3.39
CA VAL A 18 -10.53 -4.62 2.04
C VAL A 18 -10.24 -3.12 2.17
N ILE A 19 -11.02 -2.42 2.99
CA ILE A 19 -10.84 -0.98 3.20
C ILE A 19 -9.46 -0.69 3.78
N ALA A 20 -9.07 -1.42 4.83
CA ALA A 20 -7.78 -1.24 5.46
C ALA A 20 -6.62 -1.59 4.51
N SER A 21 -6.79 -2.63 3.69
CA SER A 21 -5.77 -3.02 2.70
C SER A 21 -5.56 -1.92 1.66
N ASP A 22 -6.64 -1.32 1.16
CA ASP A 22 -6.56 -0.21 0.22
C ASP A 22 -5.89 1.01 0.85
N PHE A 23 -6.24 1.31 2.11
CA PHE A 23 -5.63 2.41 2.84
C PHE A 23 -4.14 2.18 3.07
N LEU A 24 -3.74 0.95 3.35
CA LEU A 24 -2.33 0.62 3.55
C LEU A 24 -1.53 0.87 2.26
N ILE A 25 -2.06 0.48 1.12
CA ILE A 25 -1.44 0.73 -0.18
C ILE A 25 -1.31 2.23 -0.43
N SER A 26 -2.38 2.98 -0.17
CA SER A 26 -2.39 4.43 -0.35
C SER A 26 -1.40 5.13 0.58
N ALA A 27 -1.33 4.69 1.85
CA ALA A 27 -0.40 5.25 2.82
C ALA A 27 1.06 5.01 2.39
N LYS A 28 1.35 3.83 1.88
CA LYS A 28 2.68 3.50 1.37
C LYS A 28 3.05 4.37 0.17
N ALA A 29 2.11 4.55 -0.75
CA ALA A 29 2.31 5.44 -1.90
C ALA A 29 2.54 6.88 -1.45
N GLY A 30 1.82 7.34 -0.43
CA GLY A 30 2.01 8.67 0.16
C GLY A 30 3.40 8.86 0.73
N VAL A 31 3.91 7.89 1.49
CA VAL A 31 5.29 7.93 2.02
C VAL A 31 6.30 8.07 0.88
N ARG A 32 6.14 7.31 -0.18
CA ARG A 32 7.00 7.38 -1.36
C ARG A 32 6.93 8.75 -2.03
N ASN A 33 5.73 9.29 -2.18
CA ASN A 33 5.53 10.59 -2.82
C ASN A 33 6.17 11.71 -2.02
N TYR A 34 6.05 11.70 -0.69
CA TYR A 34 6.73 12.69 0.16
C TYR A 34 8.25 12.57 0.04
N THR A 35 8.78 11.37 -0.01
CA THR A 35 10.22 11.15 -0.17
C THR A 35 10.74 11.78 -1.45
N VAL A 36 10.04 11.55 -2.56
CA VAL A 36 10.40 12.16 -3.86
C VAL A 36 10.28 13.68 -3.78
N ALA A 37 9.18 14.19 -3.23
CA ALA A 37 8.94 15.63 -3.12
C ALA A 37 10.04 16.33 -2.32
N ILE A 38 10.50 15.72 -1.23
CA ILE A 38 11.57 16.28 -0.39
C ILE A 38 12.86 16.42 -1.20
N THR A 39 13.19 15.42 -2.03
CA THR A 39 14.39 15.46 -2.85
C THR A 39 14.32 16.51 -3.95
N GLU A 40 13.11 16.85 -4.40
CA GLU A 40 12.88 17.84 -5.46
C GLU A 40 12.69 19.26 -4.92
N ALA A 41 12.39 19.40 -3.61
CA ALA A 41 12.09 20.71 -3.03
C ALA A 41 13.34 21.61 -3.00
N ALA A 42 13.20 22.81 -3.59
CA ALA A 42 14.31 23.75 -3.69
C ALA A 42 14.52 24.58 -2.42
N THR A 43 13.46 24.88 -1.69
CA THR A 43 13.56 25.74 -0.49
C THR A 43 13.60 24.92 0.79
N PRO A 44 14.38 25.37 1.78
CA PRO A 44 14.40 24.69 3.09
C PRO A 44 13.06 24.68 3.79
N GLU A 45 12.28 25.75 3.65
CA GLU A 45 10.95 25.85 4.27
C GLU A 45 10.00 24.77 3.73
N LEU A 46 9.99 24.58 2.42
CA LEU A 46 9.16 23.54 1.82
C LEU A 46 9.63 22.16 2.27
N ARG A 47 10.93 21.93 2.31
CA ARG A 47 11.48 20.65 2.77
C ARG A 47 11.06 20.32 4.19
N GLU A 48 11.08 21.32 5.09
CA GLU A 48 10.67 21.10 6.48
C GLU A 48 9.19 20.73 6.59
N VAL A 49 8.33 21.42 5.86
CA VAL A 49 6.90 21.10 5.83
C VAL A 49 6.69 19.66 5.33
N LEU A 50 7.36 19.30 4.25
CA LEU A 50 7.24 17.96 3.66
C LEU A 50 7.79 16.88 4.61
N LYS A 51 8.86 17.15 5.34
CA LYS A 51 9.39 16.22 6.35
C LYS A 51 8.38 15.95 7.45
N GLU A 52 7.72 16.99 7.95
CA GLU A 52 6.69 16.83 8.98
C GLU A 52 5.53 15.99 8.47
N GLN A 53 5.10 16.25 7.24
CA GLN A 53 4.02 15.48 6.63
C GLN A 53 4.45 14.04 6.35
N LEU A 54 5.70 13.81 5.99
CA LEU A 54 6.24 12.47 5.82
C LEU A 54 6.18 11.68 7.13
N LEU A 55 6.60 12.29 8.24
CA LEU A 55 6.54 11.63 9.55
C LEU A 55 5.10 11.28 9.93
N SER A 56 4.15 12.17 9.62
CA SER A 56 2.73 11.90 9.82
C SER A 56 2.23 10.74 8.95
N ALA A 57 2.67 10.70 7.70
CA ALA A 57 2.31 9.63 6.77
C ALA A 57 2.87 8.27 7.23
N ILE A 58 4.09 8.26 7.76
CA ILE A 58 4.70 7.05 8.31
C ILE A 58 3.89 6.55 9.51
N ARG A 59 3.47 7.46 10.39
CA ARG A 59 2.62 7.09 11.54
C ARG A 59 1.27 6.53 11.10
N THR A 60 0.67 7.12 10.08
CA THR A 60 -0.59 6.63 9.54
C THR A 60 -0.42 5.20 9.01
N HIS A 61 0.65 4.95 8.27
CA HIS A 61 0.96 3.62 7.76
C HIS A 61 1.12 2.62 8.91
N GLU A 62 1.84 3.01 9.96
CA GLU A 62 2.06 2.16 11.13
C GLU A 62 0.74 1.85 11.84
N GLU A 63 -0.11 2.84 12.02
CA GLU A 63 -1.42 2.68 12.67
C GLU A 63 -2.31 1.71 11.91
N ILE A 64 -2.35 1.84 10.57
CA ILE A 64 -3.13 0.93 9.72
C ILE A 64 -2.56 -0.48 9.81
N THR A 65 -1.24 -0.61 9.75
CA THR A 65 -0.58 -1.92 9.87
C THR A 65 -0.91 -2.58 11.19
N ASN A 66 -0.82 -1.85 12.29
CA ASN A 66 -1.12 -2.36 13.62
C ASN A 66 -2.60 -2.77 13.74
N PHE A 67 -3.49 -1.98 13.17
CA PHE A 67 -4.92 -2.33 13.10
C PHE A 67 -5.11 -3.67 12.39
N MET A 68 -4.48 -3.83 11.23
CA MET A 68 -4.62 -5.05 10.43
C MET A 68 -4.04 -6.26 11.14
N VAL A 69 -2.90 -6.10 11.82
CA VAL A 69 -2.30 -7.18 12.60
C VAL A 69 -3.22 -7.57 13.76
N THR A 70 -3.73 -6.57 14.50
CA THR A 70 -4.62 -6.81 15.65
C THR A 70 -5.90 -7.51 15.23
N LYS A 71 -6.44 -7.18 14.07
CA LYS A 71 -7.68 -7.80 13.56
C LYS A 71 -7.44 -9.12 12.83
N GLY A 72 -6.20 -9.54 12.68
CA GLY A 72 -5.87 -10.75 11.95
C GLY A 72 -6.00 -10.62 10.45
N PHE A 73 -6.01 -9.40 9.91
CA PHE A 73 -6.11 -9.14 8.47
C PHE A 73 -4.75 -9.17 7.78
N TYR A 74 -3.68 -9.13 8.56
CA TYR A 74 -2.33 -9.05 8.04
C TYR A 74 -1.43 -9.94 8.89
N HIS A 75 -0.81 -10.92 8.25
CA HIS A 75 0.10 -11.85 8.90
C HIS A 75 1.46 -11.75 8.22
N PRO A 76 2.50 -11.32 8.94
CA PRO A 76 3.84 -11.17 8.34
C PRO A 76 4.35 -12.44 7.65
N HIS A 77 4.03 -13.61 8.19
CA HIS A 77 4.40 -14.89 7.57
C HIS A 77 3.71 -15.09 6.23
N GLU A 78 2.42 -14.81 6.17
CA GLU A 78 1.63 -14.94 4.96
C GLU A 78 2.08 -13.95 3.90
N LEU A 79 2.47 -12.74 4.31
CA LEU A 79 3.02 -11.76 3.38
C LEU A 79 4.30 -12.30 2.74
N SER A 80 5.19 -12.89 3.53
CA SER A 80 6.41 -13.51 3.02
C SER A 80 6.09 -14.64 2.05
N GLN A 81 5.11 -15.47 2.38
CA GLN A 81 4.64 -16.55 1.50
C GLN A 81 4.02 -15.97 0.23
N GLN A 82 3.24 -14.91 0.34
CA GLN A 82 2.63 -14.26 -0.81
C GLN A 82 3.67 -13.69 -1.75
N LEU A 83 4.73 -13.09 -1.22
CA LEU A 83 5.84 -12.62 -2.02
C LEU A 83 6.52 -13.76 -2.78
N GLN A 84 6.69 -14.92 -2.14
CA GLN A 84 7.23 -16.10 -2.79
C GLN A 84 6.34 -16.59 -3.93
N VAL A 85 5.04 -16.62 -3.70
CA VAL A 85 4.06 -16.99 -4.72
C VAL A 85 4.13 -16.02 -5.89
N ASP A 86 4.17 -14.72 -5.62
CA ASP A 86 4.22 -13.68 -6.64
C ASP A 86 5.51 -13.76 -7.46
N LEU A 87 6.65 -14.01 -6.81
CA LEU A 87 7.91 -14.20 -7.48
C LEU A 87 7.91 -15.43 -8.38
N THR A 88 7.34 -16.53 -7.89
CA THR A 88 7.22 -17.76 -8.65
C THR A 88 6.35 -17.55 -9.89
N ALA A 89 5.21 -16.88 -9.74
CA ALA A 89 4.32 -16.55 -10.84
C ALA A 89 5.00 -15.66 -11.87
N SER A 90 5.75 -14.66 -11.42
CA SER A 90 6.52 -13.77 -12.28
C SER A 90 7.57 -14.53 -13.07
N ASN A 91 8.30 -15.45 -12.42
CA ASN A 91 9.30 -16.28 -13.09
C ASN A 91 8.68 -17.20 -14.14
N LYS A 92 7.53 -17.79 -13.83
CA LYS A 92 6.78 -18.61 -14.79
C LYS A 92 6.36 -17.80 -16.00
N ALA A 93 5.84 -16.60 -15.78
CA ALA A 93 5.43 -15.71 -16.86
C ALA A 93 6.61 -15.34 -17.76
N THR A 94 7.75 -15.03 -17.15
CA THR A 94 9.00 -14.71 -17.87
C THR A 94 9.45 -15.91 -18.71
N ASN A 95 9.46 -17.11 -18.13
CA ASN A 95 9.88 -18.33 -18.84
C ASN A 95 8.96 -18.64 -20.03
N LEU A 96 7.65 -18.47 -19.86
CA LEU A 96 6.68 -18.65 -20.93
C LEU A 96 6.91 -17.66 -22.07
N ALA A 97 7.18 -16.41 -21.75
CA ALA A 97 7.48 -15.36 -22.73
C ALA A 97 8.76 -15.71 -23.52
N GLN A 98 9.80 -16.20 -22.84
CA GLN A 98 11.03 -16.63 -23.48
C GLN A 98 10.82 -17.83 -24.41
N GLN A 99 9.99 -18.79 -24.00
CA GLN A 99 9.65 -19.94 -24.83
C GLN A 99 8.93 -19.54 -26.10
N LYS A 100 8.05 -18.56 -26.04
CA LYS A 100 7.32 -18.05 -27.21
C LYS A 100 8.25 -17.35 -28.20
N ASN A 101 9.35 -16.79 -27.72
CA ASN A 101 10.32 -16.04 -28.54
C ASN A 101 11.46 -16.88 -29.06
N SER A 102 11.49 -18.16 -28.71
CA SER A 102 12.57 -19.06 -29.14
C SER A 102 12.14 -19.96 -30.32
#